data_182a6f0acd9171c9d372900d40059d2d
#
_entry.id   182a6f0acd9171c9d372900d40059d2d
#
_cell.length_a   1.000
_cell.length_b   1.000
_cell.length_c   1.000
_cell.angle_alpha   90.00
_cell.angle_beta   90.00
_cell.angle_gamma   90.00
#
_symmetry.space_group_name_H-M   'P 1'
#
loop_
_entity.id
_entity.type
_entity.pdbx_description
1 polymer ?
#
loop_
_entity_poly.entity_id
_entity_poly.type
_entity_poly.pdbx_seq_one_letter_code
_entity_poly.pdbx_strand_id
1 'polypeptide(L)'
;MSFESEGDVVRIKSKYLLPGCLLVAGLFVGLARAQPAAPAPARVLINPGDSGEQSRVTVYGAWKAAIEQALRKERIGATNVQLSNDATADLGATRSRIPDIFVAPAHVIGSAVRYGYTPVLGLEKPVQAVLVTTRDSTVGSLAQAAGKRLGLPLQDSVVTYLLRGEVNAANTTIKRHFGTLYETRYQEALLPCLQLLRCDVVAVERSVYERWAAAGHALKVVMESKPVPGLSVAIRDGLRPGVAAFDAALTDALLSSGALRAEKGGVMSLTAADFDYVSSLGYFTPRELPGARVVDPAMVAQLLQAGAGYIDTRTEAEFKAGHVPGARLVPYVEKSPKEADFDPKPDQFDLSKLPPERDAVLIFACNGAECWKSFKASHAALRAGYKRVHWFRGGFPAWRAAGEKIDTGG
;
A
#
# COMPACT_ATOMS: atom_id res chain seq x y z
N MET A 1 -63.64 11.95 20.03
CA MET A 1 -64.65 12.52 19.16
C MET A 1 -64.50 11.84 17.83
N SER A 2 -65.41 10.94 17.59
CA SER A 2 -65.56 10.15 16.36
C SER A 2 -66.13 11.03 15.25
N PHE A 3 -65.82 10.74 14.00
CA PHE A 3 -66.81 10.72 12.91
C PHE A 3 -66.24 9.93 11.72
N GLU A 4 -66.87 8.81 11.48
CA GLU A 4 -66.92 8.07 10.23
C GLU A 4 -67.81 8.80 9.23
N SER A 5 -67.58 8.68 7.93
CA SER A 5 -68.66 8.65 6.95
C SER A 5 -68.27 7.90 5.67
N GLU A 6 -69.08 6.92 5.43
CA GLU A 6 -69.22 6.09 4.21
C GLU A 6 -69.75 6.85 3.00
N GLY A 7 -69.68 6.18 1.84
CA GLY A 7 -70.54 6.31 0.66
C GLY A 7 -69.80 6.80 -0.57
N ASP A 8 -69.88 6.31 -1.80
CA ASP A 8 -70.89 5.48 -2.43
C ASP A 8 -70.33 4.90 -3.74
N VAL A 9 -70.77 3.68 -4.03
CA VAL A 9 -70.51 2.95 -5.27
C VAL A 9 -71.51 3.39 -6.33
N VAL A 10 -71.08 3.92 -7.47
CA VAL A 10 -71.97 4.11 -8.62
C VAL A 10 -71.62 3.06 -9.69
N ARG A 11 -72.55 2.09 -9.83
CA ARG A 11 -72.62 1.14 -10.93
C ARG A 11 -73.34 1.80 -12.09
N ILE A 12 -72.68 1.93 -13.23
CA ILE A 12 -73.37 2.22 -14.50
C ILE A 12 -73.28 0.96 -15.38
N LYS A 13 -74.46 0.34 -15.58
CA LYS A 13 -74.66 -0.65 -16.61
C LYS A 13 -75.00 0.04 -17.90
N SER A 14 -74.30 -0.26 -18.97
CA SER A 14 -74.82 -0.03 -20.32
C SER A 14 -74.51 -1.25 -21.20
N LYS A 15 -75.57 -1.81 -21.75
CA LYS A 15 -75.63 -2.84 -22.76
C LYS A 15 -75.49 -2.18 -24.13
N TYR A 16 -74.52 -2.58 -24.96
CA TYR A 16 -74.68 -2.65 -26.41
C TYR A 16 -73.76 -3.75 -26.95
N LEU A 17 -74.39 -4.78 -27.53
CA LEU A 17 -73.76 -5.75 -28.45
C LEU A 17 -73.63 -5.12 -29.85
N LEU A 18 -72.53 -5.39 -30.55
CA LEU A 18 -72.39 -5.83 -31.95
C LEU A 18 -70.93 -5.76 -32.44
N PRO A 19 -70.50 -6.31 -33.60
CA PRO A 19 -69.69 -7.51 -33.62
C PRO A 19 -68.33 -7.30 -34.29
N GLY A 20 -67.41 -8.21 -34.03
CA GLY A 20 -66.45 -8.70 -34.97
C GLY A 20 -65.36 -7.70 -35.49
N CYS A 21 -64.22 -7.60 -34.80
CA CYS A 21 -62.97 -7.33 -35.43
C CYS A 21 -61.90 -8.18 -34.76
N LEU A 22 -61.35 -9.14 -35.49
CA LEU A 22 -60.13 -9.88 -35.10
C LEU A 22 -58.97 -8.88 -35.04
N LEU A 23 -58.60 -8.44 -33.85
CA LEU A 23 -57.35 -7.78 -33.60
C LEU A 23 -56.28 -8.82 -33.23
N VAL A 24 -55.37 -9.10 -34.15
CA VAL A 24 -54.14 -9.84 -33.91
C VAL A 24 -53.32 -8.99 -32.91
N ALA A 25 -53.39 -9.35 -31.62
CA ALA A 25 -52.49 -8.79 -30.62
C ALA A 25 -51.08 -9.35 -30.87
N GLY A 26 -50.28 -8.60 -31.61
CA GLY A 26 -48.84 -8.84 -31.70
C GLY A 26 -48.23 -8.64 -30.33
N LEU A 27 -47.78 -9.73 -29.66
CA LEU A 27 -46.92 -9.68 -28.50
C LEU A 27 -45.60 -9.05 -28.93
N PHE A 28 -45.45 -7.73 -28.76
CA PHE A 28 -44.15 -7.10 -28.67
C PHE A 28 -43.55 -7.49 -27.32
N VAL A 29 -42.80 -8.61 -27.29
CA VAL A 29 -41.85 -8.87 -26.22
C VAL A 29 -40.74 -7.84 -26.39
N GLY A 30 -40.90 -6.70 -25.75
CA GLY A 30 -39.84 -5.74 -25.59
C GLY A 30 -38.70 -6.41 -24.84
N LEU A 31 -37.66 -6.82 -25.59
CA LEU A 31 -36.35 -7.15 -25.01
C LEU A 31 -35.87 -5.91 -24.27
N ALA A 32 -36.18 -5.83 -22.96
CA ALA A 32 -35.57 -4.89 -22.07
C ALA A 32 -34.08 -5.18 -22.14
N ARG A 33 -33.34 -4.38 -22.91
CA ARG A 33 -31.89 -4.37 -22.88
C ARG A 33 -31.54 -4.00 -21.45
N ALA A 34 -31.03 -4.97 -20.69
CA ALA A 34 -30.46 -4.70 -19.37
C ALA A 34 -29.44 -3.58 -19.55
N GLN A 35 -29.68 -2.42 -18.98
CA GLN A 35 -28.69 -1.38 -18.91
C GLN A 35 -27.45 -1.98 -18.21
N PRO A 36 -26.27 -1.85 -18.81
CA PRO A 36 -25.06 -2.32 -18.15
C PRO A 36 -25.02 -1.65 -16.76
N ALA A 37 -24.91 -2.46 -15.72
CA ALA A 37 -24.78 -1.97 -14.36
C ALA A 37 -23.68 -0.90 -14.31
N ALA A 38 -23.97 0.23 -13.65
CA ALA A 38 -22.97 1.28 -13.46
C ALA A 38 -21.71 0.65 -12.86
N PRO A 39 -20.51 0.98 -13.38
CA PRO A 39 -19.27 0.41 -12.84
C PRO A 39 -19.17 0.71 -11.35
N ALA A 40 -18.72 -0.28 -10.57
CA ALA A 40 -18.52 -0.10 -9.13
C ALA A 40 -17.55 1.06 -8.88
N PRO A 41 -17.83 1.89 -7.88
CA PRO A 41 -16.99 3.04 -7.59
C PRO A 41 -15.59 2.61 -7.15
N ALA A 42 -14.56 3.33 -7.61
CA ALA A 42 -13.16 3.02 -7.33
C ALA A 42 -12.72 3.50 -5.93
N ARG A 43 -11.92 2.69 -5.25
CA ARG A 43 -11.24 3.05 -4.00
C ARG A 43 -9.85 3.57 -4.32
N VAL A 44 -9.56 4.79 -3.92
CA VAL A 44 -8.30 5.48 -4.22
C VAL A 44 -7.53 5.76 -2.94
N LEU A 45 -6.26 5.42 -2.92
CA LEU A 45 -5.35 5.76 -1.82
C LEU A 45 -4.22 6.64 -2.35
N ILE A 46 -4.05 7.81 -1.74
CA ILE A 46 -3.00 8.78 -2.08
C ILE A 46 -2.04 8.91 -0.93
N ASN A 47 -0.77 8.56 -1.16
CA ASN A 47 0.36 8.80 -0.28
C ASN A 47 1.26 9.89 -0.87
N PRO A 48 1.21 11.11 -0.37
CA PRO A 48 2.01 12.22 -0.88
C PRO A 48 3.51 12.18 -0.50
N GLY A 49 3.98 11.09 0.10
CA GLY A 49 5.34 11.04 0.66
C GLY A 49 5.42 11.62 2.08
N ASP A 50 6.63 11.87 2.56
CA ASP A 50 6.94 12.26 3.94
C ASP A 50 7.86 13.48 4.05
N SER A 51 7.92 14.31 2.99
CA SER A 51 8.75 15.52 2.99
C SER A 51 8.37 16.49 4.12
N GLY A 52 7.07 16.75 4.32
CA GLY A 52 6.55 17.60 5.39
C GLY A 52 5.03 17.56 5.44
N GLU A 53 4.43 17.95 6.58
CA GLU A 53 3.00 17.84 6.79
C GLU A 53 2.19 18.78 5.86
N GLN A 54 2.59 20.05 5.74
CA GLN A 54 1.93 21.00 4.86
C GLN A 54 2.06 20.61 3.39
N SER A 55 3.23 20.14 2.98
CA SER A 55 3.47 19.60 1.64
C SER A 55 2.53 18.45 1.32
N ARG A 56 2.34 17.50 2.25
CA ARG A 56 1.43 16.36 2.10
C ARG A 56 0.00 16.77 1.79
N VAL A 57 -0.55 17.75 2.50
CA VAL A 57 -1.92 18.23 2.30
C VAL A 57 -2.08 18.88 0.93
N THR A 58 -1.12 19.70 0.51
CA THR A 58 -1.12 20.36 -0.79
C THR A 58 -1.06 19.36 -1.94
N VAL A 59 -0.12 18.42 -1.88
CA VAL A 59 0.06 17.38 -2.90
C VAL A 59 -1.17 16.47 -2.97
N TYR A 60 -1.69 16.04 -1.81
CA TYR A 60 -2.93 15.27 -1.75
C TYR A 60 -4.10 15.97 -2.45
N GLY A 61 -4.32 17.24 -2.16
CA GLY A 61 -5.42 18.00 -2.76
C GLY A 61 -5.33 18.07 -4.28
N ALA A 62 -4.14 18.29 -4.81
CA ALA A 62 -3.89 18.34 -6.25
C ALA A 62 -4.14 16.98 -6.94
N TRP A 63 -3.59 15.91 -6.39
CA TRP A 63 -3.76 14.56 -6.92
C TRP A 63 -5.21 14.08 -6.79
N LYS A 64 -5.87 14.35 -5.66
CA LYS A 64 -7.29 14.04 -5.47
C LYS A 64 -8.15 14.66 -6.57
N ALA A 65 -7.97 15.95 -6.82
CA ALA A 65 -8.74 16.67 -7.85
C ALA A 65 -8.51 16.07 -9.26
N ALA A 66 -7.27 15.78 -9.61
CA ALA A 66 -6.92 15.19 -10.91
C ALA A 66 -7.49 13.78 -11.08
N ILE A 67 -7.36 12.91 -10.08
CA ILE A 67 -7.91 11.54 -10.09
C ILE A 67 -9.45 11.58 -10.21
N GLU A 68 -10.11 12.40 -9.42
CA GLU A 68 -11.56 12.53 -9.48
C GLU A 68 -12.04 13.06 -10.83
N GLN A 69 -11.29 13.98 -11.44
CA GLN A 69 -11.58 14.48 -12.79
C GLN A 69 -11.42 13.37 -13.84
N ALA A 70 -10.33 12.62 -13.79
CA ALA A 70 -10.09 11.51 -14.70
C ALA A 70 -11.17 10.42 -14.56
N LEU A 71 -11.53 10.03 -13.34
CA LEU A 71 -12.57 9.03 -13.08
C LEU A 71 -13.95 9.49 -13.59
N ARG A 72 -14.30 10.78 -13.41
CA ARG A 72 -15.54 11.36 -13.97
C ARG A 72 -15.55 11.29 -15.49
N LYS A 73 -14.43 11.62 -16.17
CA LYS A 73 -14.30 11.54 -17.62
C LYS A 73 -14.57 10.13 -18.13
N GLU A 74 -14.08 9.13 -17.40
CA GLU A 74 -14.26 7.71 -17.70
C GLU A 74 -15.56 7.10 -17.12
N ARG A 75 -16.45 7.93 -16.57
CA ARG A 75 -17.73 7.52 -15.96
C ARG A 75 -17.61 6.53 -14.80
N ILE A 76 -16.49 6.56 -14.10
CA ILE A 76 -16.25 5.81 -12.87
C ILE A 76 -16.41 6.74 -11.68
N GLY A 77 -17.28 6.39 -10.74
CA GLY A 77 -17.39 7.11 -9.48
C GLY A 77 -16.24 6.75 -8.54
N ALA A 78 -15.66 7.74 -7.85
CA ALA A 78 -14.80 7.47 -6.70
C ALA A 78 -15.67 7.40 -5.45
N THR A 79 -15.67 6.27 -4.74
CA THR A 79 -16.39 6.14 -3.46
C THR A 79 -15.62 6.78 -2.33
N ASN A 80 -14.30 6.71 -2.39
CA ASN A 80 -13.46 7.14 -1.30
C ASN A 80 -12.05 7.43 -1.82
N VAL A 81 -11.65 8.69 -1.79
CA VAL A 81 -10.27 9.11 -2.03
C VAL A 81 -9.64 9.41 -0.68
N GLN A 82 -8.80 8.51 -0.22
CA GLN A 82 -8.20 8.57 1.11
C GLN A 82 -6.78 9.13 1.05
N LEU A 83 -6.46 10.01 2.01
CA LEU A 83 -5.09 10.38 2.32
C LEU A 83 -4.47 9.25 3.16
N SER A 84 -3.37 8.68 2.69
CA SER A 84 -2.59 7.75 3.48
C SER A 84 -1.92 8.43 4.66
N ASN A 85 -1.88 7.74 5.78
CA ASN A 85 -1.21 8.21 6.99
C ASN A 85 0.06 7.43 7.33
N ASP A 86 0.30 6.29 6.66
CA ASP A 86 1.35 5.35 7.03
C ASP A 86 1.81 4.53 5.81
N ALA A 87 3.08 4.67 5.45
CA ALA A 87 3.70 3.93 4.34
C ALA A 87 3.74 2.41 4.61
N THR A 88 3.84 1.98 5.87
CA THR A 88 3.75 0.54 6.24
C THR A 88 2.38 -0.02 5.93
N ALA A 89 1.32 0.72 6.25
CA ALA A 89 -0.05 0.35 5.93
C ALA A 89 -0.27 0.30 4.40
N ASP A 90 0.32 1.24 3.65
CA ASP A 90 0.23 1.28 2.19
C ASP A 90 0.87 0.05 1.54
N LEU A 91 2.06 -0.35 2.01
CA LEU A 91 2.72 -1.58 1.57
C LEU A 91 1.88 -2.83 1.87
N GLY A 92 1.18 -2.86 2.99
CA GLY A 92 0.18 -3.89 3.31
C GLY A 92 -1.00 -3.87 2.35
N ALA A 93 -1.54 -2.67 2.09
CA ALA A 93 -2.69 -2.47 1.22
C ALA A 93 -2.42 -2.86 -0.24
N THR A 94 -1.20 -2.64 -0.78
CA THR A 94 -0.80 -3.12 -2.11
C THR A 94 -0.90 -4.63 -2.20
N ARG A 95 -0.37 -5.33 -1.22
CA ARG A 95 -0.33 -6.81 -1.16
C ARG A 95 -1.72 -7.42 -1.02
N SER A 96 -2.58 -6.76 -0.27
CA SER A 96 -3.98 -7.19 -0.06
C SER A 96 -4.91 -6.77 -1.21
N ARG A 97 -4.45 -5.93 -2.15
CA ARG A 97 -5.21 -5.40 -3.29
C ARG A 97 -6.49 -4.68 -2.87
N ILE A 98 -6.46 -3.97 -1.73
CA ILE A 98 -7.63 -3.24 -1.21
C ILE A 98 -7.96 -2.02 -2.05
N PRO A 99 -7.04 -1.06 -2.30
CA PRO A 99 -7.31 0.05 -3.21
C PRO A 99 -7.36 -0.41 -4.67
N ASP A 100 -8.16 0.29 -5.45
CA ASP A 100 -8.22 0.09 -6.90
C ASP A 100 -7.16 0.94 -7.61
N ILE A 101 -6.83 2.09 -7.03
CA ILE A 101 -5.84 3.04 -7.54
C ILE A 101 -4.94 3.49 -6.40
N PHE A 102 -3.63 3.47 -6.64
CA PHE A 102 -2.61 4.09 -5.79
C PHE A 102 -2.04 5.33 -6.45
N VAL A 103 -1.84 6.41 -5.66
CA VAL A 103 -0.88 7.48 -5.94
C VAL A 103 0.13 7.45 -4.82
N ALA A 104 1.38 7.11 -5.12
CA ALA A 104 2.35 6.85 -4.05
C ALA A 104 3.81 7.00 -4.52
N PRO A 105 4.78 7.13 -3.58
CA PRO A 105 6.20 7.07 -3.88
C PRO A 105 6.61 5.74 -4.51
N ALA A 106 7.73 5.76 -5.24
CA ALA A 106 8.18 4.67 -6.09
C ALA A 106 8.26 3.30 -5.40
N HIS A 107 8.66 3.21 -4.14
CA HIS A 107 8.76 1.93 -3.43
C HIS A 107 7.40 1.29 -3.15
N VAL A 108 6.35 2.09 -2.92
CA VAL A 108 4.97 1.60 -2.76
C VAL A 108 4.43 1.13 -4.11
N ILE A 109 4.67 1.90 -5.19
CA ILE A 109 4.27 1.50 -6.55
C ILE A 109 5.02 0.24 -6.98
N GLY A 110 6.33 0.13 -6.72
CA GLY A 110 7.11 -1.08 -6.98
C GLY A 110 6.58 -2.31 -6.22
N SER A 111 6.11 -2.12 -4.99
CA SER A 111 5.37 -3.17 -4.27
C SER A 111 4.03 -3.49 -4.95
N ALA A 112 3.26 -2.48 -5.35
CA ALA A 112 1.97 -2.66 -6.01
C ALA A 112 2.10 -3.49 -7.31
N VAL A 113 3.09 -3.19 -8.15
CA VAL A 113 3.38 -3.93 -9.39
C VAL A 113 3.52 -5.43 -9.14
N ARG A 114 4.22 -5.84 -8.09
CA ARG A 114 4.38 -7.26 -7.74
C ARG A 114 3.07 -7.95 -7.39
N TYR A 115 2.06 -7.20 -7.01
CA TYR A 115 0.78 -7.74 -6.52
C TYR A 115 -0.40 -7.45 -7.45
N GLY A 116 -0.14 -7.23 -8.74
CA GLY A 116 -1.16 -7.10 -9.76
C GLY A 116 -1.74 -5.69 -9.86
N TYR A 117 -0.86 -4.70 -9.91
CA TYR A 117 -1.15 -3.34 -10.32
C TYR A 117 -0.28 -2.97 -11.52
N THR A 118 -0.84 -2.21 -12.43
CA THR A 118 -0.14 -1.68 -13.59
C THR A 118 0.17 -0.20 -13.35
N PRO A 119 1.45 0.22 -13.41
CA PRO A 119 1.82 1.63 -13.40
C PRO A 119 1.23 2.32 -14.63
N VAL A 120 0.85 3.59 -14.47
CA VAL A 120 0.23 4.39 -15.51
C VAL A 120 1.14 5.54 -15.88
N LEU A 121 1.32 6.46 -14.94
CA LEU A 121 2.15 7.64 -15.11
C LEU A 121 2.76 8.07 -13.77
N GLY A 122 3.72 8.97 -13.83
CA GLY A 122 4.32 9.61 -12.67
C GLY A 122 4.84 10.99 -12.99
N LEU A 123 5.31 11.68 -11.96
CA LEU A 123 6.00 12.96 -12.14
C LEU A 123 7.34 12.73 -12.83
N GLU A 124 7.65 13.58 -13.80
CA GLU A 124 8.89 13.51 -14.58
C GLU A 124 10.15 13.74 -13.72
N LYS A 125 10.03 14.59 -12.68
CA LYS A 125 11.14 14.85 -11.76
C LYS A 125 11.42 13.60 -10.91
N PRO A 126 12.62 13.00 -11.05
CA PRO A 126 12.96 11.81 -10.28
C PRO A 126 13.16 12.14 -8.80
N VAL A 127 12.99 11.13 -7.95
CA VAL A 127 13.32 11.19 -6.52
C VAL A 127 14.69 10.57 -6.31
N GLN A 128 15.56 11.28 -5.56
CA GLN A 128 16.85 10.80 -5.08
C GLN A 128 16.94 11.06 -3.57
N ALA A 129 17.47 10.10 -2.84
CA ALA A 129 17.92 10.34 -1.48
C ALA A 129 19.31 10.97 -1.51
N VAL A 130 19.51 11.98 -0.69
CA VAL A 130 20.81 12.61 -0.48
C VAL A 130 21.20 12.52 0.99
N LEU A 131 22.46 12.21 1.27
CA LEU A 131 23.02 12.32 2.61
C LEU A 131 23.63 13.71 2.76
N VAL A 132 23.17 14.47 3.73
CA VAL A 132 23.47 15.90 3.90
C VAL A 132 24.16 16.14 5.24
N THR A 133 25.11 17.06 5.26
CA THR A 133 25.75 17.55 6.48
C THR A 133 25.97 19.08 6.41
N THR A 134 26.46 19.69 7.48
CA THR A 134 26.83 21.09 7.47
C THR A 134 28.04 21.33 6.56
N ARG A 135 28.16 22.53 6.00
CA ARG A 135 29.23 22.87 5.02
C ARG A 135 30.63 22.72 5.59
N ASP A 136 30.81 23.04 6.87
CA ASP A 136 32.07 23.00 7.61
C ASP A 136 32.40 21.62 8.17
N SER A 137 31.49 20.64 8.07
CA SER A 137 31.73 19.27 8.49
C SER A 137 32.91 18.64 7.73
N THR A 138 33.70 17.83 8.42
CA THR A 138 34.79 17.04 7.81
C THR A 138 34.28 15.83 7.02
N VAL A 139 33.00 15.46 7.16
CA VAL A 139 32.38 14.35 6.42
C VAL A 139 32.20 14.78 4.97
N GLY A 140 32.82 14.08 4.03
CA GLY A 140 32.76 14.37 2.58
C GLY A 140 32.29 13.18 1.73
N SER A 141 32.01 12.01 2.37
CA SER A 141 31.54 10.81 1.66
C SER A 141 30.75 9.88 2.57
N LEU A 142 30.03 8.91 1.98
CA LEU A 142 29.36 7.85 2.73
C LEU A 142 30.35 7.08 3.62
N ALA A 143 31.54 6.76 3.11
CA ALA A 143 32.56 6.05 3.88
C ALA A 143 33.00 6.84 5.13
N GLN A 144 33.16 8.17 5.03
CA GLN A 144 33.51 9.03 6.16
C GLN A 144 32.34 9.25 7.14
N ALA A 145 31.12 8.91 6.73
CA ALA A 145 29.95 8.93 7.60
C ALA A 145 29.84 7.68 8.51
N ALA A 146 30.76 6.71 8.36
CA ALA A 146 30.78 5.53 9.24
C ALA A 146 30.91 5.92 10.70
N GLY A 147 30.12 5.29 11.57
CA GLY A 147 30.06 5.57 13.01
C GLY A 147 29.42 6.92 13.40
N LYS A 148 28.98 7.74 12.45
CA LYS A 148 28.33 9.03 12.71
C LYS A 148 26.87 8.85 13.10
N ARG A 149 26.29 9.87 13.75
CA ARG A 149 24.87 9.93 14.10
C ARG A 149 24.08 10.31 12.86
N LEU A 150 23.18 9.41 12.43
CA LEU A 150 22.32 9.59 11.27
C LEU A 150 20.91 9.99 11.69
N GLY A 151 20.41 11.08 11.10
CA GLY A 151 18.98 11.38 11.07
C GLY A 151 18.37 10.87 9.78
N LEU A 152 17.23 10.18 9.86
CA LEU A 152 16.53 9.63 8.69
C LEU A 152 15.02 9.59 8.91
N PRO A 153 14.23 9.52 7.81
CA PRO A 153 12.80 9.23 7.92
C PRO A 153 12.55 7.82 8.44
N LEU A 154 11.29 7.51 8.73
CA LEU A 154 10.87 6.17 9.16
C LEU A 154 11.31 5.08 8.16
N GLN A 155 11.41 3.85 8.64
CA GLN A 155 11.89 2.69 7.90
C GLN A 155 11.22 2.50 6.54
N ASP A 156 9.92 2.77 6.40
CA ASP A 156 9.15 2.61 5.18
C ASP A 156 9.08 3.88 4.30
N SER A 157 9.97 4.86 4.51
CA SER A 157 10.18 6.01 3.62
C SER A 157 10.95 5.61 2.36
N VAL A 158 10.65 6.27 1.23
CA VAL A 158 11.42 6.09 -0.01
C VAL A 158 12.89 6.48 0.20
N VAL A 159 13.16 7.52 0.99
CA VAL A 159 14.53 7.96 1.32
C VAL A 159 15.30 6.86 2.05
N THR A 160 14.67 6.22 3.03
CA THR A 160 15.31 5.13 3.79
C THR A 160 15.54 3.90 2.92
N TYR A 161 14.63 3.59 1.98
CA TYR A 161 14.85 2.54 0.97
C TYR A 161 16.06 2.83 0.09
N LEU A 162 16.18 4.06 -0.43
CA LEU A 162 17.26 4.46 -1.32
C LEU A 162 18.60 4.53 -0.58
N LEU A 163 18.65 5.14 0.61
CA LEU A 163 19.85 5.12 1.44
C LEU A 163 20.34 3.69 1.72
N ARG A 164 19.40 2.79 2.04
CA ARG A 164 19.72 1.39 2.26
C ARG A 164 20.31 0.73 1.02
N GLY A 165 19.84 1.08 -0.17
CA GLY A 165 20.42 0.60 -1.43
C GLY A 165 21.89 0.95 -1.54
N GLU A 166 22.27 2.20 -1.28
CA GLU A 166 23.65 2.69 -1.34
C GLU A 166 24.53 2.07 -0.23
N VAL A 167 24.01 1.97 0.98
CA VAL A 167 24.73 1.35 2.11
C VAL A 167 24.95 -0.15 1.87
N ASN A 168 23.96 -0.86 1.32
CA ASN A 168 24.08 -2.28 0.97
C ASN A 168 25.09 -2.49 -0.18
N ALA A 169 25.14 -1.57 -1.15
CA ALA A 169 26.15 -1.60 -2.21
C ALA A 169 27.58 -1.44 -1.67
N ALA A 170 27.74 -0.78 -0.52
CA ALA A 170 28.98 -0.69 0.23
C ALA A 170 29.25 -1.89 1.16
N ASN A 171 28.52 -3.02 0.97
CA ASN A 171 28.63 -4.25 1.75
C ASN A 171 28.40 -4.10 3.26
N THR A 172 27.54 -3.17 3.67
CA THR A 172 27.17 -2.95 5.06
C THR A 172 25.65 -2.72 5.21
N THR A 173 25.18 -2.41 6.40
CA THR A 173 23.77 -2.06 6.66
C THR A 173 23.71 -0.72 7.37
N ILE A 174 22.57 -0.01 7.30
CA ILE A 174 22.39 1.28 7.99
C ILE A 174 22.80 1.17 9.47
N LYS A 175 22.31 0.14 10.16
CA LYS A 175 22.61 -0.09 11.58
C LYS A 175 24.07 -0.38 11.89
N ARG A 176 24.80 -1.02 10.97
CA ARG A 176 26.23 -1.33 11.13
C ARG A 176 27.12 -0.16 10.70
N HIS A 177 26.66 0.62 9.73
CA HIS A 177 27.43 1.72 9.17
C HIS A 177 27.40 2.95 10.07
N PHE A 178 26.24 3.30 10.62
CA PHE A 178 26.05 4.47 11.46
C PHE A 178 26.06 4.13 12.95
N GLY A 179 26.53 5.06 13.79
CA GLY A 179 26.64 4.84 15.24
C GLY A 179 25.29 4.95 15.98
N THR A 180 24.51 5.96 15.64
CA THR A 180 23.18 6.21 16.25
C THR A 180 22.19 6.65 15.16
N LEU A 181 20.93 6.18 15.29
CA LEU A 181 19.87 6.53 14.36
C LEU A 181 18.82 7.41 15.09
N TYR A 182 18.45 8.51 14.43
CA TYR A 182 17.34 9.39 14.83
C TYR A 182 16.28 9.35 13.75
N GLU A 183 15.17 8.69 14.02
CA GLU A 183 14.06 8.54 13.08
C GLU A 183 13.01 9.62 13.31
N THR A 184 12.50 10.18 12.21
CA THR A 184 11.41 11.17 12.22
C THR A 184 10.32 10.79 11.24
N ARG A 185 9.10 11.25 11.50
CA ARG A 185 7.98 11.03 10.57
C ARG A 185 8.13 11.88 9.28
N TYR A 186 8.67 13.09 9.42
CA TYR A 186 8.80 14.06 8.32
C TYR A 186 10.25 14.46 8.14
N GLN A 187 10.70 14.50 6.89
CA GLN A 187 12.07 14.86 6.54
C GLN A 187 12.44 16.28 6.97
N GLU A 188 11.50 17.23 6.94
CA GLU A 188 11.71 18.61 7.37
C GLU A 188 12.14 18.72 8.85
N ALA A 189 11.78 17.76 9.69
CA ALA A 189 12.22 17.71 11.09
C ALA A 189 13.72 17.35 11.25
N LEU A 190 14.39 16.95 10.18
CA LEU A 190 15.82 16.57 10.21
C LEU A 190 16.76 17.76 10.16
N LEU A 191 16.35 18.92 9.62
CA LEU A 191 17.18 20.12 9.62
C LEU A 191 17.51 20.58 11.05
N PRO A 192 16.55 20.69 12.00
CA PRO A 192 16.87 20.95 13.40
C PRO A 192 17.80 19.92 14.03
N CYS A 193 17.76 18.65 13.60
CA CYS A 193 18.69 17.62 14.11
C CYS A 193 20.14 17.95 13.81
N LEU A 194 20.45 18.47 12.59
CA LEU A 194 21.79 18.97 12.21
C LEU A 194 22.15 20.24 12.98
N GLN A 195 21.24 21.23 13.03
CA GLN A 195 21.48 22.53 13.63
C GLN A 195 21.74 22.44 15.14
N LEU A 196 21.05 21.52 15.84
CA LEU A 196 21.21 21.26 17.26
C LEU A 196 22.33 20.25 17.57
N LEU A 197 23.12 19.87 16.56
CA LEU A 197 24.21 18.91 16.68
C LEU A 197 23.79 17.56 17.28
N ARG A 198 22.53 17.14 17.06
CA ARG A 198 22.01 15.82 17.44
C ARG A 198 22.31 14.77 16.37
N CYS A 199 22.36 15.19 15.09
CA CYS A 199 22.78 14.41 13.97
C CYS A 199 24.08 15.00 13.39
N ASP A 200 24.96 14.16 12.90
CA ASP A 200 26.14 14.56 12.14
C ASP A 200 25.84 14.59 10.63
N VAL A 201 24.96 13.71 10.20
CA VAL A 201 24.45 13.60 8.83
C VAL A 201 22.94 13.30 8.85
N VAL A 202 22.23 13.72 7.82
CA VAL A 202 20.81 13.39 7.64
C VAL A 202 20.53 12.92 6.22
N ALA A 203 19.61 11.97 6.08
CA ALA A 203 19.15 11.50 4.77
C ALA A 203 17.78 12.12 4.46
N VAL A 204 17.69 12.79 3.31
CA VAL A 204 16.45 13.45 2.85
C VAL A 204 16.32 13.32 1.34
N GLU A 205 15.15 13.62 0.79
CA GLU A 205 14.99 13.82 -0.65
C GLU A 205 15.81 15.03 -1.12
N ARG A 206 16.37 14.96 -2.33
CA ARG A 206 17.07 16.09 -2.96
C ARG A 206 16.22 17.36 -2.94
N SER A 207 14.92 17.25 -3.19
CA SER A 207 13.98 18.38 -3.17
C SER A 207 13.89 19.08 -1.82
N VAL A 208 14.01 18.32 -0.72
CA VAL A 208 14.04 18.87 0.64
C VAL A 208 15.37 19.62 0.88
N TYR A 209 16.48 19.00 0.52
CA TYR A 209 17.80 19.66 0.59
C TYR A 209 17.84 20.96 -0.23
N GLU A 210 17.32 20.95 -1.47
CA GLU A 210 17.29 22.13 -2.33
C GLU A 210 16.49 23.28 -1.71
N ARG A 211 15.35 22.99 -1.04
CA ARG A 211 14.60 24.01 -0.30
C ARG A 211 15.40 24.58 0.86
N TRP A 212 16.09 23.75 1.62
CA TRP A 212 16.95 24.22 2.71
C TRP A 212 18.11 25.07 2.23
N ALA A 213 18.77 24.66 1.14
CA ALA A 213 19.85 25.43 0.53
C ALA A 213 19.35 26.78 -0.02
N ALA A 214 18.17 26.81 -0.66
CA ALA A 214 17.52 28.05 -1.14
C ALA A 214 17.12 28.99 0.01
N ALA A 215 16.79 28.43 1.20
CA ALA A 215 16.53 29.18 2.41
C ALA A 215 17.81 29.70 3.11
N GLY A 216 19.00 29.47 2.52
CA GLY A 216 20.28 30.01 3.02
C GLY A 216 21.00 29.11 4.03
N HIS A 217 20.53 27.88 4.27
CA HIS A 217 21.25 26.96 5.18
C HIS A 217 22.56 26.48 4.55
N ALA A 218 23.67 26.63 5.29
CA ALA A 218 25.00 26.25 4.85
C ALA A 218 25.21 24.73 4.95
N LEU A 219 24.74 24.00 3.95
CA LEU A 219 24.75 22.54 3.87
C LEU A 219 25.56 22.05 2.67
N LYS A 220 25.96 20.78 2.70
CA LYS A 220 26.55 20.06 1.56
C LYS A 220 26.03 18.63 1.47
N VAL A 221 25.93 18.12 0.25
CA VAL A 221 25.65 16.73 -0.05
C VAL A 221 26.93 15.91 -0.02
N VAL A 222 26.92 14.76 0.62
CA VAL A 222 28.08 13.84 0.75
C VAL A 222 27.84 12.48 0.09
N MET A 223 26.56 12.18 -0.28
CA MET A 223 26.17 11.00 -1.04
C MET A 223 24.85 11.25 -1.74
N GLU A 224 24.68 10.68 -2.90
CA GLU A 224 23.44 10.67 -3.69
C GLU A 224 23.08 9.23 -4.05
N SER A 225 21.80 8.88 -3.92
CA SER A 225 21.31 7.58 -4.36
C SER A 225 21.09 7.53 -5.87
N LYS A 226 20.89 6.32 -6.40
CA LYS A 226 20.29 6.16 -7.73
C LYS A 226 18.91 6.84 -7.75
N PRO A 227 18.56 7.52 -8.87
CA PRO A 227 17.22 8.10 -9.02
C PRO A 227 16.17 7.02 -9.21
N VAL A 228 14.94 7.32 -8.77
CA VAL A 228 13.75 6.50 -8.99
C VAL A 228 12.61 7.39 -9.47
N PRO A 229 11.52 6.85 -10.07
CA PRO A 229 10.39 7.65 -10.48
C PRO A 229 9.85 8.53 -9.34
N GLY A 230 9.35 9.70 -9.69
CA GLY A 230 8.65 10.58 -8.77
C GLY A 230 7.34 9.96 -8.28
N LEU A 231 6.50 10.78 -7.64
CA LEU A 231 5.17 10.32 -7.22
C LEU A 231 4.40 9.79 -8.42
N SER A 232 3.93 8.56 -8.34
CA SER A 232 3.43 7.79 -9.47
C SER A 232 2.07 7.17 -9.17
N VAL A 233 1.37 6.79 -10.23
CA VAL A 233 0.04 6.17 -10.18
C VAL A 233 0.12 4.74 -10.68
N ALA A 234 -0.54 3.84 -9.96
CA ALA A 234 -0.78 2.48 -10.40
C ALA A 234 -2.25 2.12 -10.20
N ILE A 235 -2.81 1.37 -11.14
CA ILE A 235 -4.18 0.88 -11.10
C ILE A 235 -4.19 -0.64 -10.99
N ARG A 236 -5.16 -1.17 -10.26
CA ARG A 236 -5.32 -2.61 -10.08
C ARG A 236 -5.72 -3.26 -11.40
N ASP A 237 -5.06 -4.39 -11.74
CA ASP A 237 -5.37 -5.15 -12.94
C ASP A 237 -6.85 -5.56 -12.96
N GLY A 238 -7.48 -5.38 -14.11
CA GLY A 238 -8.90 -5.63 -14.29
C GLY A 238 -9.83 -4.47 -13.91
N LEU A 239 -9.30 -3.33 -13.43
CA LEU A 239 -10.10 -2.11 -13.28
C LEU A 239 -10.55 -1.59 -14.65
N ARG A 240 -11.77 -1.09 -14.72
CA ARG A 240 -12.29 -0.36 -15.89
C ARG A 240 -12.39 1.13 -15.57
N PRO A 241 -11.98 2.02 -16.46
CA PRO A 241 -11.49 1.76 -17.82
C PRO A 241 -10.13 1.05 -17.82
N GLY A 242 -9.70 0.56 -18.98
CA GLY A 242 -8.35 0.04 -19.16
C GLY A 242 -7.29 1.14 -18.91
N VAL A 243 -6.05 0.71 -18.67
CA VAL A 243 -4.91 1.57 -18.35
C VAL A 243 -4.77 2.76 -19.28
N ALA A 244 -4.84 2.54 -20.60
CA ALA A 244 -4.60 3.61 -21.59
C ALA A 244 -5.63 4.75 -21.56
N ALA A 245 -6.91 4.43 -21.35
CA ALA A 245 -7.96 5.47 -21.28
C ALA A 245 -7.83 6.30 -20.01
N PHE A 246 -7.53 5.64 -18.88
CA PHE A 246 -7.31 6.33 -17.61
C PHE A 246 -6.04 7.19 -17.63
N ASP A 247 -4.95 6.69 -18.25
CA ASP A 247 -3.70 7.41 -18.45
C ASP A 247 -3.93 8.73 -19.18
N ALA A 248 -4.58 8.68 -20.34
CA ALA A 248 -4.88 9.88 -21.12
C ALA A 248 -5.75 10.90 -20.34
N ALA A 249 -6.80 10.40 -19.65
CA ALA A 249 -7.68 11.26 -18.88
C ALA A 249 -6.97 11.92 -17.69
N LEU A 250 -6.09 11.18 -17.02
CA LEU A 250 -5.33 11.65 -15.87
C LEU A 250 -4.21 12.62 -16.28
N THR A 251 -3.51 12.33 -17.39
CA THR A 251 -2.51 13.24 -17.97
C THR A 251 -3.12 14.61 -18.26
N ASP A 252 -4.27 14.65 -18.95
CA ASP A 252 -5.00 15.91 -19.21
C ASP A 252 -5.35 16.64 -17.92
N ALA A 253 -5.84 15.93 -16.91
CA ALA A 253 -6.22 16.51 -15.64
C ALA A 253 -5.02 17.08 -14.86
N LEU A 254 -3.90 16.39 -14.84
CA LEU A 254 -2.67 16.82 -14.17
C LEU A 254 -2.04 18.01 -14.87
N LEU A 255 -1.92 18.00 -16.20
CA LEU A 255 -1.37 19.10 -16.99
C LEU A 255 -2.23 20.36 -16.87
N SER A 256 -3.54 20.22 -16.64
CA SER A 256 -4.46 21.31 -16.39
C SER A 256 -4.38 21.85 -14.96
N SER A 257 -3.79 21.07 -14.04
CA SER A 257 -3.69 21.42 -12.62
C SER A 257 -2.64 22.51 -12.38
N GLY A 258 -3.06 23.64 -11.80
CA GLY A 258 -2.14 24.71 -11.41
C GLY A 258 -1.11 24.31 -10.36
N ALA A 259 -1.43 23.33 -9.52
CA ALA A 259 -0.56 22.84 -8.44
C ALA A 259 0.68 22.10 -8.97
N LEU A 260 0.54 21.32 -10.06
CA LEU A 260 1.68 20.62 -10.68
C LEU A 260 2.53 21.54 -11.56
N ARG A 261 1.94 22.60 -12.13
CA ARG A 261 2.71 23.66 -12.81
C ARG A 261 3.68 24.38 -11.88
N ALA A 262 3.33 24.54 -10.61
CA ALA A 262 4.19 25.16 -9.62
C ALA A 262 5.45 24.35 -9.30
N GLU A 263 5.41 23.03 -9.46
CA GLU A 263 6.56 22.13 -9.25
C GLU A 263 7.51 22.05 -10.46
N LYS A 264 7.25 22.78 -11.54
CA LYS A 264 8.05 22.84 -12.78
C LYS A 264 8.40 21.45 -13.36
N GLY A 265 7.53 20.47 -13.18
CA GLY A 265 7.72 19.12 -13.69
C GLY A 265 6.56 18.70 -14.60
N GLY A 266 6.88 17.91 -15.63
CA GLY A 266 5.90 17.23 -16.46
C GLY A 266 5.41 15.93 -15.81
N VAL A 267 4.59 15.23 -16.55
CA VAL A 267 4.20 13.84 -16.27
C VAL A 267 4.72 12.96 -17.38
N MET A 268 5.08 11.73 -17.04
CA MET A 268 5.58 10.74 -17.97
C MET A 268 4.87 9.41 -17.79
N SER A 269 4.66 8.67 -18.86
CA SER A 269 4.19 7.28 -18.78
C SER A 269 5.25 6.40 -18.16
N LEU A 270 4.84 5.48 -17.32
CA LEU A 270 5.71 4.56 -16.58
C LEU A 270 5.31 3.11 -16.82
N THR A 271 6.29 2.24 -16.75
CA THR A 271 6.16 0.79 -16.89
C THR A 271 6.60 0.08 -15.61
N ALA A 272 6.32 -1.20 -15.51
CA ALA A 272 6.79 -2.02 -14.38
C ALA A 272 8.32 -1.98 -14.21
N ALA A 273 9.06 -1.97 -15.34
CA ALA A 273 10.53 -1.97 -15.33
C ALA A 273 11.15 -0.72 -14.66
N ASP A 274 10.47 0.43 -14.70
CA ASP A 274 10.92 1.65 -14.05
C ASP A 274 11.01 1.53 -12.53
N PHE A 275 10.33 0.52 -11.95
CA PHE A 275 10.30 0.26 -10.52
C PHE A 275 11.15 -0.94 -10.07
N ASP A 276 11.82 -1.66 -10.97
CA ASP A 276 12.59 -2.87 -10.63
C ASP A 276 13.65 -2.61 -9.57
N TYR A 277 14.43 -1.53 -9.74
CA TYR A 277 15.46 -1.18 -8.77
C TYR A 277 14.87 -0.93 -7.37
N VAL A 278 13.93 0.00 -7.23
CA VAL A 278 13.39 0.37 -5.93
C VAL A 278 12.63 -0.80 -5.27
N SER A 279 11.97 -1.62 -6.07
CA SER A 279 11.27 -2.79 -5.56
C SER A 279 12.24 -3.88 -5.06
N SER A 280 13.46 -3.96 -5.62
CA SER A 280 14.51 -4.87 -5.12
C SER A 280 15.04 -4.49 -3.74
N LEU A 281 14.85 -3.23 -3.32
CA LEU A 281 15.25 -2.71 -2.02
C LEU A 281 14.27 -3.03 -0.87
N GLY A 282 13.21 -3.82 -1.12
CA GLY A 282 12.23 -4.23 -0.11
C GLY A 282 12.86 -4.91 1.12
N TYR A 283 12.20 -4.80 2.27
CA TYR A 283 12.62 -5.46 3.51
C TYR A 283 12.15 -6.91 3.51
N PHE A 284 12.87 -7.79 2.81
CA PHE A 284 12.51 -9.19 2.72
C PHE A 284 12.86 -9.96 3.99
N THR A 285 11.92 -10.77 4.46
CA THR A 285 12.18 -11.75 5.52
C THR A 285 13.24 -12.76 5.07
N PRO A 286 14.00 -13.37 5.99
CA PRO A 286 14.87 -14.51 5.68
C PRO A 286 14.14 -15.58 4.88
N ARG A 287 14.89 -16.46 4.22
CA ARG A 287 14.29 -17.61 3.50
C ARG A 287 13.92 -18.74 4.44
N GLU A 288 14.53 -18.77 5.62
CA GLU A 288 14.36 -19.79 6.65
C GLU A 288 14.10 -19.14 8.02
N LEU A 289 13.45 -19.87 8.89
CA LEU A 289 13.28 -19.53 10.29
C LEU A 289 13.62 -20.79 11.11
N PRO A 290 14.71 -20.77 11.89
CA PRO A 290 15.09 -21.93 12.72
C PRO A 290 13.94 -22.39 13.61
N GLY A 291 13.64 -23.69 13.57
CA GLY A 291 12.53 -24.30 14.31
C GLY A 291 11.18 -24.27 13.61
N ALA A 292 11.01 -23.52 12.54
CA ALA A 292 9.81 -23.53 11.71
C ALA A 292 10.08 -24.18 10.35
N ARG A 293 9.05 -24.85 9.80
CA ARG A 293 9.09 -25.36 8.43
C ARG A 293 8.49 -24.33 7.48
N VAL A 294 9.25 -23.86 6.51
CA VAL A 294 8.72 -23.02 5.43
C VAL A 294 7.88 -23.88 4.49
N VAL A 295 6.68 -23.38 4.15
CA VAL A 295 5.70 -24.11 3.34
C VAL A 295 5.22 -23.25 2.16
N ASP A 296 4.85 -23.92 1.06
CA ASP A 296 4.24 -23.35 -0.13
C ASP A 296 2.71 -23.52 -0.11
N PRO A 297 1.95 -22.97 -1.09
CA PRO A 297 0.50 -23.07 -1.13
C PRO A 297 -0.02 -24.52 -1.15
N ALA A 298 0.63 -25.44 -1.88
CA ALA A 298 0.21 -26.82 -1.99
C ALA A 298 0.34 -27.55 -0.63
N MET A 299 1.45 -27.33 0.07
CA MET A 299 1.66 -27.88 1.40
C MET A 299 0.67 -27.28 2.41
N VAL A 300 0.36 -25.99 2.32
CA VAL A 300 -0.66 -25.35 3.16
C VAL A 300 -2.02 -26.01 2.96
N ALA A 301 -2.45 -26.25 1.71
CA ALA A 301 -3.70 -26.94 1.42
C ALA A 301 -3.76 -28.33 2.04
N GLN A 302 -2.68 -29.11 1.94
CA GLN A 302 -2.58 -30.45 2.55
C GLN A 302 -2.65 -30.38 4.08
N LEU A 303 -1.95 -29.43 4.70
CA LEU A 303 -1.95 -29.25 6.16
C LEU A 303 -3.34 -28.86 6.68
N LEU A 304 -4.06 -27.99 5.96
CA LEU A 304 -5.43 -27.59 6.30
C LEU A 304 -6.39 -28.80 6.23
N GLN A 305 -6.30 -29.63 5.19
CA GLN A 305 -7.06 -30.87 5.09
C GLN A 305 -6.76 -31.85 6.23
N ALA A 306 -5.55 -31.83 6.76
CA ALA A 306 -5.13 -32.63 7.91
C ALA A 306 -5.47 -31.97 9.26
N GLY A 307 -6.24 -30.86 9.29
CA GLY A 307 -6.70 -30.21 10.52
C GLY A 307 -5.71 -29.20 11.13
N ALA A 308 -4.71 -28.72 10.38
CA ALA A 308 -3.81 -27.68 10.88
C ALA A 308 -4.56 -26.34 11.09
N GLY A 309 -4.19 -25.62 12.15
CA GLY A 309 -4.69 -24.28 12.40
C GLY A 309 -3.96 -23.23 11.54
N TYR A 310 -4.68 -22.44 10.78
CA TYR A 310 -4.11 -21.32 10.03
C TYR A 310 -4.28 -20.03 10.81
N ILE A 311 -3.17 -19.36 11.09
CA ILE A 311 -3.08 -18.11 11.86
C ILE A 311 -2.75 -16.98 10.90
N ASP A 312 -3.75 -16.14 10.61
CA ASP A 312 -3.57 -14.94 9.80
C ASP A 312 -3.15 -13.77 10.70
N THR A 313 -1.95 -13.23 10.44
CA THR A 313 -1.35 -12.18 11.26
C THR A 313 -1.56 -10.78 10.70
N ARG A 314 -2.38 -10.64 9.66
CA ARG A 314 -2.71 -9.37 9.00
C ARG A 314 -3.65 -8.51 9.86
N THR A 315 -4.01 -7.36 9.32
CA THR A 315 -5.04 -6.50 9.91
C THR A 315 -6.44 -7.06 9.67
N GLU A 316 -7.39 -6.66 10.49
CA GLU A 316 -8.80 -7.05 10.34
C GLU A 316 -9.37 -6.62 8.97
N ALA A 317 -9.03 -5.42 8.50
CA ALA A 317 -9.48 -4.93 7.18
C ALA A 317 -8.96 -5.82 6.03
N GLU A 318 -7.71 -6.27 6.10
CA GLU A 318 -7.10 -7.17 5.12
C GLU A 318 -7.74 -8.56 5.16
N PHE A 319 -8.03 -9.06 6.35
CA PHE A 319 -8.71 -10.34 6.56
C PHE A 319 -10.13 -10.31 5.97
N LYS A 320 -10.92 -9.28 6.30
CA LYS A 320 -12.28 -9.10 5.76
C LYS A 320 -12.32 -8.94 4.25
N ALA A 321 -11.30 -8.34 3.65
CA ALA A 321 -11.17 -8.21 2.20
C ALA A 321 -10.91 -9.55 1.50
N GLY A 322 -10.37 -10.55 2.22
CA GLY A 322 -10.15 -11.91 1.75
C GLY A 322 -9.15 -12.66 2.62
N HIS A 323 -9.47 -13.92 2.94
CA HIS A 323 -8.64 -14.78 3.77
C HIS A 323 -8.72 -16.25 3.34
N VAL A 324 -7.83 -17.08 3.86
CA VAL A 324 -7.84 -18.53 3.64
C VAL A 324 -9.01 -19.14 4.41
N PRO A 325 -9.85 -20.01 3.81
CA PRO A 325 -10.97 -20.63 4.49
C PRO A 325 -10.57 -21.30 5.81
N GLY A 326 -11.32 -21.03 6.86
CA GLY A 326 -11.04 -21.57 8.21
C GLY A 326 -9.87 -20.88 8.93
N ALA A 327 -9.29 -19.83 8.38
CA ALA A 327 -8.23 -19.07 9.04
C ALA A 327 -8.75 -18.36 10.30
N ARG A 328 -7.92 -18.37 11.34
CA ARG A 328 -8.13 -17.57 12.56
C ARG A 328 -7.32 -16.28 12.47
N LEU A 329 -7.98 -15.15 12.62
CA LEU A 329 -7.32 -13.85 12.67
C LEU A 329 -6.68 -13.63 14.06
N VAL A 330 -5.37 -13.51 14.08
CA VAL A 330 -4.58 -13.11 15.26
C VAL A 330 -3.60 -12.03 14.83
N PRO A 331 -4.01 -10.76 14.80
CA PRO A 331 -3.18 -9.68 14.29
C PRO A 331 -1.87 -9.54 15.05
N TYR A 332 -0.78 -9.33 14.31
CA TYR A 332 0.51 -8.95 14.88
C TYR A 332 0.71 -7.44 14.74
N VAL A 333 0.84 -6.72 15.86
CA VAL A 333 1.14 -5.29 15.87
C VAL A 333 2.64 -5.11 15.91
N GLU A 334 3.21 -4.79 14.76
CA GLU A 334 4.66 -4.65 14.57
C GLU A 334 5.11 -3.22 14.89
N LYS A 335 6.03 -3.07 15.85
CA LYS A 335 6.71 -1.83 16.21
C LYS A 335 8.23 -1.97 16.18
N SER A 336 8.73 -3.21 16.29
CA SER A 336 10.15 -3.52 16.18
C SER A 336 10.64 -3.41 14.72
N PRO A 337 11.95 -3.21 14.50
CA PRO A 337 12.53 -3.17 13.16
C PRO A 337 12.28 -4.44 12.34
N LYS A 338 12.29 -4.29 11.01
CA LYS A 338 12.17 -5.41 10.05
C LYS A 338 13.53 -6.06 9.82
N GLU A 339 14.00 -6.79 10.82
CA GLU A 339 15.29 -7.49 10.84
C GLU A 339 15.17 -8.84 11.57
N ALA A 340 16.07 -9.78 11.28
CA ALA A 340 15.99 -11.13 11.81
C ALA A 340 16.29 -11.22 13.31
N ASP A 341 17.12 -10.32 13.81
CA ASP A 341 17.55 -10.20 15.21
C ASP A 341 16.76 -9.10 15.99
N PHE A 342 15.49 -8.90 15.62
CA PHE A 342 14.61 -7.91 16.21
C PHE A 342 14.37 -8.16 17.73
N ASP A 343 14.23 -7.08 18.50
CA ASP A 343 13.72 -7.16 19.88
C ASP A 343 12.17 -7.17 19.83
N PRO A 344 11.50 -8.24 20.30
CA PRO A 344 10.04 -8.34 20.24
C PRO A 344 9.31 -7.52 21.30
N LYS A 345 10.01 -6.91 22.27
CA LYS A 345 9.37 -6.19 23.40
C LYS A 345 8.38 -5.11 23.00
N PRO A 346 8.63 -4.27 21.95
CA PRO A 346 7.66 -3.25 21.54
C PRO A 346 6.48 -3.80 20.78
N ASP A 347 6.54 -5.05 20.26
CA ASP A 347 5.51 -5.66 19.46
C ASP A 347 4.38 -6.23 20.33
N GLN A 348 3.21 -6.44 19.73
CA GLN A 348 2.06 -7.05 20.39
C GLN A 348 1.55 -8.23 19.56
N PHE A 349 1.48 -9.38 20.20
CA PHE A 349 0.92 -10.60 19.63
C PHE A 349 0.26 -11.43 20.75
N ASP A 350 -1.04 -11.71 20.57
CA ASP A 350 -1.83 -12.38 21.58
C ASP A 350 -1.70 -13.91 21.46
N LEU A 351 -0.75 -14.48 22.18
CA LEU A 351 -0.51 -15.92 22.24
C LEU A 351 -1.68 -16.71 22.86
N SER A 352 -2.57 -16.07 23.63
CA SER A 352 -3.72 -16.76 24.25
C SER A 352 -4.78 -17.14 23.21
N LYS A 353 -4.75 -16.53 22.03
CA LYS A 353 -5.60 -16.88 20.89
C LYS A 353 -5.13 -18.09 20.10
N LEU A 354 -3.94 -18.61 20.38
CA LEU A 354 -3.47 -19.87 19.80
C LEU A 354 -4.04 -21.07 20.57
N PRO A 355 -4.13 -22.26 19.95
CA PRO A 355 -4.48 -23.49 20.66
C PRO A 355 -3.59 -23.72 21.87
N PRO A 356 -4.11 -24.19 23.02
CA PRO A 356 -3.28 -24.44 24.20
C PRO A 356 -2.30 -25.61 24.02
N GLU A 357 -2.58 -26.52 23.10
CA GLU A 357 -1.76 -27.69 22.81
C GLU A 357 -0.48 -27.30 22.09
N ARG A 358 0.68 -27.49 22.71
CA ARG A 358 1.99 -27.13 22.13
C ARG A 358 2.40 -28.03 20.95
N ASP A 359 1.73 -29.16 20.76
CA ASP A 359 1.92 -30.08 19.64
C ASP A 359 0.94 -29.78 18.48
N ALA A 360 0.05 -28.76 18.60
CA ALA A 360 -0.83 -28.35 17.52
C ALA A 360 -0.01 -27.94 16.29
N VAL A 361 -0.50 -28.36 15.11
CA VAL A 361 0.08 -27.93 13.83
C VAL A 361 -0.44 -26.54 13.51
N LEU A 362 0.45 -25.56 13.49
CA LEU A 362 0.09 -24.17 13.24
C LEU A 362 0.80 -23.65 12.00
N ILE A 363 0.04 -22.94 11.16
CA ILE A 363 0.55 -22.25 9.96
C ILE A 363 0.40 -20.76 10.19
N PHE A 364 1.50 -20.04 10.18
CA PHE A 364 1.50 -18.57 10.31
C PHE A 364 1.67 -17.93 8.94
N ALA A 365 0.82 -16.99 8.60
CA ALA A 365 0.84 -16.29 7.33
C ALA A 365 0.53 -14.80 7.45
N CYS A 366 0.90 -14.06 6.41
CA CYS A 366 0.74 -12.62 6.28
C CYS A 366 0.63 -12.23 4.80
N ASN A 367 1.13 -11.06 4.41
CA ASN A 367 1.10 -10.50 3.06
C ASN A 367 2.39 -10.76 2.24
N GLY A 368 2.96 -11.96 2.34
CA GLY A 368 4.10 -12.34 1.51
C GLY A 368 5.46 -12.06 2.13
N ALA A 369 6.52 -12.21 1.33
CA ALA A 369 7.91 -12.27 1.79
C ALA A 369 8.46 -10.97 2.39
N GLU A 370 7.79 -9.83 2.16
CA GLU A 370 8.15 -8.54 2.76
C GLU A 370 7.34 -8.21 4.01
N CYS A 371 6.43 -9.09 4.42
CA CYS A 371 5.62 -8.92 5.62
C CYS A 371 6.26 -9.67 6.79
N TRP A 372 6.81 -8.92 7.72
CA TRP A 372 7.52 -9.48 8.86
C TRP A 372 6.61 -10.03 9.96
N LYS A 373 5.32 -9.68 9.96
CA LYS A 373 4.37 -10.09 11.00
C LYS A 373 4.29 -11.60 11.19
N SER A 374 4.18 -12.38 10.09
CA SER A 374 4.14 -13.84 10.19
C SER A 374 5.47 -14.46 10.61
N PHE A 375 6.62 -13.88 10.19
CA PHE A 375 7.93 -14.27 10.66
C PHE A 375 8.04 -14.10 12.16
N LYS A 376 7.69 -12.92 12.68
CA LYS A 376 7.75 -12.58 14.10
C LYS A 376 6.74 -13.37 14.93
N ALA A 377 5.53 -13.60 14.42
CA ALA A 377 4.53 -14.45 15.07
C ALA A 377 4.98 -15.90 15.17
N SER A 378 5.57 -16.47 14.09
CA SER A 378 6.16 -17.81 14.13
C SER A 378 7.28 -17.88 15.17
N HIS A 379 8.16 -16.88 15.24
CA HIS A 379 9.22 -16.79 16.24
C HIS A 379 8.65 -16.73 17.68
N ALA A 380 7.58 -15.94 17.89
CA ALA A 380 6.90 -15.86 19.19
C ALA A 380 6.29 -17.21 19.61
N ALA A 381 5.65 -17.93 18.66
CA ALA A 381 5.09 -19.24 18.90
C ALA A 381 6.18 -20.28 19.27
N LEU A 382 7.31 -20.30 18.55
CA LEU A 382 8.44 -21.16 18.86
C LEU A 382 8.98 -20.89 20.27
N ARG A 383 9.16 -19.64 20.63
CA ARG A 383 9.59 -19.25 22.00
C ARG A 383 8.58 -19.61 23.08
N ALA A 384 7.29 -19.69 22.74
CA ALA A 384 6.24 -20.16 23.64
C ALA A 384 6.14 -21.68 23.72
N GLY A 385 7.02 -22.42 23.03
CA GLY A 385 7.13 -23.88 23.11
C GLY A 385 6.28 -24.67 22.10
N TYR A 386 5.71 -24.02 21.08
CA TYR A 386 5.04 -24.74 20.00
C TYR A 386 6.06 -25.50 19.15
N LYS A 387 5.80 -26.79 18.92
CA LYS A 387 6.78 -27.70 18.28
C LYS A 387 6.54 -27.87 16.78
N ARG A 388 5.33 -27.64 16.28
CA ARG A 388 4.93 -27.90 14.89
C ARG A 388 4.51 -26.61 14.20
N VAL A 389 5.48 -25.68 14.12
CA VAL A 389 5.30 -24.35 13.50
C VAL A 389 5.64 -24.43 12.01
N HIS A 390 4.68 -24.06 11.17
CA HIS A 390 4.83 -23.88 9.74
C HIS A 390 4.73 -22.41 9.41
N TRP A 391 5.67 -21.92 8.61
CA TRP A 391 5.68 -20.53 8.19
C TRP A 391 5.38 -20.43 6.69
N PHE A 392 4.21 -19.94 6.36
CA PHE A 392 3.81 -19.66 4.99
C PHE A 392 4.33 -18.30 4.57
N ARG A 393 5.63 -18.25 4.19
CA ARG A 393 6.35 -17.03 3.81
C ARG A 393 5.72 -16.30 2.63
N GLY A 394 5.18 -17.03 1.62
CA GLY A 394 4.45 -16.48 0.48
C GLY A 394 3.12 -15.84 0.87
N GLY A 395 2.54 -16.26 1.99
CA GLY A 395 1.35 -15.71 2.58
C GLY A 395 0.11 -15.69 1.68
N PHE A 396 -0.87 -14.89 2.04
CA PHE A 396 -2.13 -14.78 1.32
C PHE A 396 -1.98 -14.42 -0.18
N PRO A 397 -1.04 -13.57 -0.62
CA PRO A 397 -0.83 -13.34 -2.05
C PRO A 397 -0.45 -14.60 -2.82
N ALA A 398 0.40 -15.47 -2.26
CA ALA A 398 0.78 -16.74 -2.90
C ALA A 398 -0.38 -17.73 -2.93
N TRP A 399 -1.19 -17.80 -1.85
CA TRP A 399 -2.43 -18.59 -1.80
C TRP A 399 -3.38 -18.20 -2.93
N ARG A 400 -3.64 -16.91 -3.07
CA ARG A 400 -4.50 -16.36 -4.13
C ARG A 400 -3.93 -16.62 -5.53
N ALA A 401 -2.62 -16.46 -5.72
CA ALA A 401 -1.96 -16.70 -7.01
C ALA A 401 -2.01 -18.18 -7.42
N ALA A 402 -2.08 -19.10 -6.46
CA ALA A 402 -2.29 -20.53 -6.70
C ALA A 402 -3.73 -20.88 -7.11
N GLY A 403 -4.65 -19.92 -7.13
CA GLY A 403 -6.06 -20.15 -7.51
C GLY A 403 -6.90 -20.83 -6.43
N GLU A 404 -6.41 -20.86 -5.20
CA GLU A 404 -7.06 -21.49 -4.07
C GLU A 404 -8.28 -20.70 -3.58
N LYS A 405 -9.23 -21.39 -2.91
CA LYS A 405 -10.45 -20.77 -2.38
C LYS A 405 -10.14 -19.67 -1.38
N ILE A 406 -10.96 -18.62 -1.44
CA ILE A 406 -10.88 -17.44 -0.57
C ILE A 406 -12.24 -17.15 0.02
N ASP A 407 -12.29 -16.93 1.34
CA ASP A 407 -13.45 -16.40 2.04
C ASP A 407 -13.32 -14.88 2.22
N THR A 408 -14.45 -14.19 2.36
CA THR A 408 -14.56 -12.74 2.60
C THR A 408 -15.48 -12.45 3.76
N GLY A 409 -15.30 -11.32 4.46
CA GLY A 409 -16.06 -11.00 5.67
C GLY A 409 -15.48 -11.69 6.91
N GLY A 410 -16.26 -11.83 7.96
CA GLY A 410 -15.87 -12.42 9.26
C GLY A 410 -15.93 -11.43 10.41
#